data_63de3ceec2e8ab7a4d1a57a7ee14d79b
#
_entry.id   63de3ceec2e8ab7a4d1a57a7ee14d79b
#
_cell.length_a   1.000
_cell.length_b   1.000
_cell.length_c   1.000
_cell.angle_alpha   90.00
_cell.angle_beta   90.00
_cell.angle_gamma   90.00
#
_symmetry.space_group_name_H-M   'P 1'
#
loop_
_entity.id
_entity.type
_entity.pdbx_description
1 polymer ?
#
loop_
_entity_poly.entity_id
_entity_poly.type
_entity_poly.pdbx_seq_one_letter_code
_entity_poly.pdbx_strand_id
1 'polypeptide(L)'
;DAIMEGNRIKGIVIESKTGRQAIMAKVVIDATGDGDIAAKTGAEFQLGREGDSKCQPVTLMFRIGGVDYSRAILPPSFETTVQVPKGEIQALARKHLKAPAGHVLLYPTWIPGEVCVNMTNVTDVNGANADDMTKAEIITRQQMCDIVLFLREFAPGYEHCYLVTSAQNVGVREPRHFKGLYTITPEDIVEARVFDDWIATRNRFNFDIHNVEGSGLDKNGAQKHFRDKGQYTIPYRACVPEKIDGLLLSGRNISGTHKAHSNFRVMPICMNVGLGVGTAAAVAVKENVLPRNVDVKTVQALLEKQGVRL
;
A
#
# COMPACT_ATOMS: atom_id res chain seq x y z
N ASP A 1 19.43 2.86 -10.20
CA ASP A 1 19.09 3.17 -11.58
C ASP A 1 18.87 1.89 -12.37
N ALA A 2 18.25 1.94 -13.56
CA ALA A 2 18.04 0.79 -14.42
C ALA A 2 19.15 0.68 -15.49
N ILE A 3 19.56 -0.55 -15.79
CA ILE A 3 20.48 -0.85 -16.92
C ILE A 3 19.63 -1.35 -18.07
N MET A 4 19.56 -0.61 -19.16
CA MET A 4 18.72 -0.88 -20.30
C MET A 4 19.50 -1.28 -21.55
N GLU A 5 18.93 -2.19 -22.35
CA GLU A 5 19.35 -2.51 -23.71
C GLU A 5 18.10 -2.42 -24.61
N GLY A 6 17.98 -1.31 -25.33
CA GLY A 6 16.73 -0.98 -26.02
C GLY A 6 15.58 -0.83 -25.02
N ASN A 7 14.51 -1.58 -25.20
CA ASN A 7 13.35 -1.62 -24.30
C ASN A 7 13.46 -2.71 -23.21
N ARG A 8 14.59 -3.41 -23.12
CA ARG A 8 14.78 -4.51 -22.17
C ARG A 8 15.65 -4.08 -21.00
N ILE A 9 15.17 -4.29 -19.76
CA ILE A 9 15.99 -4.16 -18.56
C ILE A 9 16.95 -5.36 -18.44
N LYS A 10 18.23 -5.08 -18.14
CA LYS A 10 19.30 -6.08 -18.02
C LYS A 10 19.87 -6.15 -16.61
N GLY A 11 19.50 -5.20 -15.75
CA GLY A 11 19.99 -5.13 -14.39
C GLY A 11 19.67 -3.77 -13.74
N ILE A 12 20.26 -3.56 -12.58
CA ILE A 12 20.13 -2.33 -11.81
C ILE A 12 21.49 -1.80 -11.38
N VAL A 13 21.57 -0.49 -11.18
CA VAL A 13 22.73 0.17 -10.54
C VAL A 13 22.33 0.48 -9.09
N ILE A 14 23.20 0.12 -8.16
CA ILE A 14 23.06 0.40 -6.73
C ILE A 14 24.24 1.24 -6.23
N GLU A 15 24.03 2.00 -5.18
CA GLU A 15 25.07 2.58 -4.35
C GLU A 15 25.19 1.78 -3.05
N SER A 16 26.41 1.41 -2.69
CA SER A 16 26.70 0.64 -1.49
C SER A 16 27.93 1.18 -0.77
N LYS A 17 28.28 0.62 0.38
CA LYS A 17 29.54 1.00 1.08
C LYS A 17 30.81 0.74 0.25
N THR A 18 30.73 -0.14 -0.74
CA THR A 18 31.83 -0.46 -1.66
C THR A 18 31.76 0.34 -2.96
N GLY A 19 30.91 1.37 -3.02
CA GLY A 19 30.71 2.23 -4.18
C GLY A 19 29.58 1.81 -5.08
N ARG A 20 29.55 2.40 -6.28
CA ARG A 20 28.55 2.14 -7.31
C ARG A 20 28.79 0.80 -7.98
N GLN A 21 27.75 -0.03 -8.05
CA GLN A 21 27.82 -1.38 -8.59
C GLN A 21 26.64 -1.66 -9.53
N ALA A 22 26.91 -2.50 -10.55
CA ALA A 22 25.87 -3.03 -11.44
C ALA A 22 25.53 -4.45 -11.01
N ILE A 23 24.24 -4.75 -10.86
CA ILE A 23 23.73 -6.10 -10.66
C ILE A 23 22.98 -6.52 -11.92
N MET A 24 23.57 -7.44 -12.68
CA MET A 24 22.97 -7.96 -13.91
C MET A 24 21.97 -9.05 -13.60
N ALA A 25 20.84 -9.10 -14.33
CA ALA A 25 19.78 -10.07 -14.10
C ALA A 25 19.11 -10.48 -15.42
N LYS A 26 18.61 -11.72 -15.48
CA LYS A 26 17.80 -12.19 -16.61
C LYS A 26 16.38 -11.63 -16.58
N VAL A 27 15.83 -11.46 -15.37
CA VAL A 27 14.52 -10.85 -15.07
C VAL A 27 14.69 -9.96 -13.87
N VAL A 28 14.08 -8.79 -13.88
CA VAL A 28 14.00 -7.85 -12.75
C VAL A 28 12.57 -7.79 -12.26
N ILE A 29 12.37 -7.89 -10.95
CA ILE A 29 11.08 -7.65 -10.29
C ILE A 29 11.18 -6.33 -9.54
N ASP A 30 10.39 -5.34 -9.92
CA ASP A 30 10.25 -4.11 -9.15
C ASP A 30 9.20 -4.31 -8.06
N ALA A 31 9.69 -4.50 -6.84
CA ALA A 31 8.90 -4.61 -5.62
C ALA A 31 9.15 -3.44 -4.65
N THR A 32 9.61 -2.29 -5.16
CA THR A 32 9.89 -1.09 -4.35
C THR A 32 8.62 -0.48 -3.75
N GLY A 33 7.45 -0.92 -4.22
CA GLY A 33 6.14 -0.40 -3.83
C GLY A 33 5.75 0.82 -4.64
N ASP A 34 6.68 1.72 -4.91
CA ASP A 34 6.44 2.97 -5.65
C ASP A 34 6.91 2.88 -7.12
N GLY A 35 7.46 1.72 -7.52
CA GLY A 35 7.89 1.45 -8.89
C GLY A 35 9.11 2.24 -9.29
N ASP A 36 10.07 2.41 -8.38
CA ASP A 36 11.22 3.30 -8.60
C ASP A 36 12.13 2.80 -9.71
N ILE A 37 12.30 1.50 -9.83
CA ILE A 37 13.08 0.90 -10.93
C ILE A 37 12.28 0.94 -12.22
N ALA A 38 10.99 0.62 -12.20
CA ALA A 38 10.14 0.68 -13.37
C ALA A 38 10.11 2.09 -14.00
N ALA A 39 10.02 3.13 -13.18
CA ALA A 39 10.11 4.52 -13.66
C ALA A 39 11.44 4.84 -14.35
N LYS A 40 12.56 4.27 -13.86
CA LYS A 40 13.91 4.45 -14.47
C LYS A 40 14.07 3.72 -15.80
N THR A 41 13.22 2.74 -16.11
CA THR A 41 13.22 2.07 -17.42
C THR A 41 12.46 2.87 -18.48
N GLY A 42 11.74 3.93 -18.12
CA GLY A 42 10.82 4.64 -19.01
C GLY A 42 9.46 3.96 -19.14
N ALA A 43 9.11 3.02 -18.25
CA ALA A 43 7.77 2.44 -18.20
C ALA A 43 6.70 3.53 -17.97
N GLU A 44 5.66 3.49 -18.76
CA GLU A 44 4.57 4.47 -18.72
C GLU A 44 3.75 4.30 -17.43
N PHE A 45 3.43 5.40 -16.76
CA PHE A 45 2.60 5.41 -15.56
C PHE A 45 1.74 6.67 -15.45
N GLN A 46 0.66 6.56 -14.71
CA GLN A 46 -0.14 7.66 -14.18
C GLN A 46 0.30 7.93 -12.73
N LEU A 47 0.52 9.19 -12.37
CA LEU A 47 0.74 9.57 -10.98
C LEU A 47 -0.61 9.83 -10.30
N GLY A 48 -0.87 9.16 -9.17
CA GLY A 48 -2.06 9.38 -8.35
C GLY A 48 -3.38 9.25 -9.11
N ARG A 49 -4.38 10.04 -8.71
CA ARG A 49 -5.73 10.04 -9.27
C ARG A 49 -5.75 10.65 -10.68
N GLU A 50 -6.56 10.05 -11.58
CA GLU A 50 -6.78 10.60 -12.92
C GLU A 50 -7.41 12.01 -12.80
N GLY A 51 -6.91 12.94 -13.61
CA GLY A 51 -7.43 14.31 -13.73
C GLY A 51 -6.66 15.35 -12.94
N ASP A 52 -6.20 15.06 -11.73
CA ASP A 52 -5.47 16.03 -10.89
C ASP A 52 -4.12 15.52 -10.34
N SER A 53 -3.79 14.27 -10.58
CA SER A 53 -2.55 13.62 -10.12
C SER A 53 -2.35 13.63 -8.59
N LYS A 54 -3.40 13.87 -7.82
CA LYS A 54 -3.33 13.82 -6.36
C LYS A 54 -3.19 12.38 -5.88
N CYS A 55 -2.22 12.15 -5.00
CA CYS A 55 -2.00 10.87 -4.34
C CYS A 55 -2.78 10.79 -3.03
N GLN A 56 -3.15 9.58 -2.62
CA GLN A 56 -3.71 9.37 -1.29
C GLN A 56 -2.71 9.79 -0.21
N PRO A 57 -3.19 10.31 0.94
CA PRO A 57 -2.31 10.82 1.99
C PRO A 57 -1.36 9.77 2.53
N VAL A 58 -0.21 10.21 2.99
CA VAL A 58 0.78 9.37 3.66
C VAL A 58 0.56 9.34 5.17
N THR A 59 1.00 8.28 5.84
CA THR A 59 0.81 8.08 7.29
C THR A 59 2.07 7.49 7.91
N LEU A 60 2.47 7.97 9.08
CA LEU A 60 3.46 7.36 9.94
C LEU A 60 2.72 6.68 11.11
N MET A 61 2.70 5.36 11.13
CA MET A 61 2.16 4.61 12.27
C MET A 61 3.19 4.56 13.40
N PHE A 62 2.70 4.54 14.65
CA PHE A 62 3.57 4.47 15.81
C PHE A 62 2.92 3.64 16.94
N ARG A 63 3.71 3.24 17.91
CA ARG A 63 3.25 2.47 19.06
C ARG A 63 3.41 3.28 20.34
N ILE A 64 2.41 3.19 21.19
CA ILE A 64 2.38 3.76 22.54
C ILE A 64 2.21 2.67 23.55
N GLY A 65 2.85 2.83 24.71
CA GLY A 65 2.72 1.98 25.89
C GLY A 65 2.00 2.70 27.02
N GLY A 66 1.81 2.02 28.16
CA GLY A 66 1.17 2.60 29.33
C GLY A 66 -0.35 2.75 29.22
N VAL A 67 -0.98 1.99 28.32
CA VAL A 67 -2.44 2.01 28.11
C VAL A 67 -3.12 1.02 29.07
N ASP A 68 -4.12 1.51 29.80
CA ASP A 68 -4.97 0.69 30.67
C ASP A 68 -6.10 0.05 29.83
N TYR A 69 -5.91 -1.20 29.42
CA TYR A 69 -6.88 -1.93 28.60
C TYR A 69 -8.23 -2.17 29.28
N SER A 70 -8.32 -2.07 30.62
CA SER A 70 -9.60 -2.23 31.32
C SER A 70 -10.58 -1.08 31.04
N ARG A 71 -10.06 0.08 30.58
CA ARG A 71 -10.83 1.31 30.29
C ARG A 71 -10.61 1.83 28.88
N ALA A 72 -9.59 1.34 28.19
CA ALA A 72 -9.17 1.90 26.90
C ALA A 72 -10.24 1.78 25.84
N ILE A 73 -10.47 2.86 25.12
CA ILE A 73 -11.23 2.86 23.87
C ILE A 73 -10.32 2.44 22.72
N LEU A 74 -10.84 1.63 21.81
CA LEU A 74 -10.08 1.08 20.67
C LEU A 74 -10.90 1.19 19.38
N PRO A 75 -11.12 2.43 18.83
CA PRO A 75 -11.82 2.60 17.57
C PRO A 75 -11.02 2.01 16.40
N PRO A 76 -11.52 0.95 15.73
CA PRO A 76 -10.77 0.25 14.69
C PRO A 76 -11.02 0.81 13.28
N SER A 77 -11.95 1.73 13.11
CA SER A 77 -12.31 2.34 11.83
C SER A 77 -12.69 3.81 11.98
N PHE A 78 -12.69 4.54 10.86
CA PHE A 78 -13.07 5.96 10.81
C PHE A 78 -14.54 6.21 11.18
N GLU A 79 -15.39 5.22 10.93
CA GLU A 79 -16.83 5.29 11.20
C GLU A 79 -17.17 4.89 12.64
N THR A 80 -16.22 4.32 13.37
CA THR A 80 -16.45 3.93 14.76
C THR A 80 -16.43 5.16 15.65
N THR A 81 -17.60 5.55 16.13
CA THR A 81 -17.75 6.62 17.11
C THR A 81 -17.82 6.03 18.52
N VAL A 82 -17.12 6.68 19.45
CA VAL A 82 -17.13 6.30 20.87
C VAL A 82 -17.35 7.56 21.70
N GLN A 83 -18.34 7.50 22.58
CA GLN A 83 -18.57 8.56 23.58
C GLN A 83 -17.54 8.44 24.70
N VAL A 84 -16.90 9.56 24.98
CA VAL A 84 -15.96 9.71 26.08
C VAL A 84 -16.42 10.88 26.98
N PRO A 85 -15.88 11.06 28.20
CA PRO A 85 -16.39 12.07 29.13
C PRO A 85 -16.47 13.50 28.56
N LYS A 86 -15.58 13.86 27.61
CA LYS A 86 -15.53 15.22 27.01
C LYS A 86 -16.28 15.32 25.67
N GLY A 87 -16.91 14.26 25.16
CA GLY A 87 -17.67 14.27 23.91
C GLY A 87 -17.46 13.03 23.04
N GLU A 88 -17.71 13.13 21.75
CA GLU A 88 -17.48 12.06 20.78
C GLU A 88 -16.03 12.12 20.30
N ILE A 89 -15.29 11.00 20.39
CA ILE A 89 -13.83 10.98 20.21
C ILE A 89 -13.37 11.42 18.82
N GLN A 90 -14.10 11.05 17.75
CA GLN A 90 -13.77 11.48 16.38
C GLN A 90 -14.00 12.99 16.19
N ALA A 91 -15.06 13.55 16.79
CA ALA A 91 -15.33 14.98 16.76
C ALA A 91 -14.28 15.77 17.55
N LEU A 92 -13.86 15.25 18.70
CA LEU A 92 -12.78 15.84 19.50
C LEU A 92 -11.46 15.82 18.72
N ALA A 93 -11.13 14.74 18.04
CA ALA A 93 -9.92 14.65 17.21
C ALA A 93 -9.92 15.70 16.08
N ARG A 94 -11.04 15.85 15.37
CA ARG A 94 -11.18 16.90 14.33
C ARG A 94 -11.05 18.32 14.87
N LYS A 95 -11.46 18.54 16.11
CA LYS A 95 -11.42 19.87 16.76
C LYS A 95 -10.05 20.23 17.31
N HIS A 96 -9.34 19.24 17.88
CA HIS A 96 -8.15 19.49 18.69
C HIS A 96 -6.83 19.08 18.03
N LEU A 97 -6.85 18.21 17.02
CA LEU A 97 -5.66 17.89 16.22
C LEU A 97 -5.56 18.83 15.01
N LYS A 98 -4.31 19.15 14.65
CA LYS A 98 -4.04 19.97 13.47
C LYS A 98 -4.36 19.16 12.20
N ALA A 99 -5.22 19.71 11.35
CA ALA A 99 -5.53 19.11 10.05
C ALA A 99 -4.27 18.89 9.21
N PRO A 100 -4.20 17.81 8.38
CA PRO A 100 -5.24 16.83 8.11
C PRO A 100 -5.31 15.65 9.11
N ALA A 101 -4.49 15.56 10.16
CA ALA A 101 -4.73 14.64 11.26
C ALA A 101 -6.05 15.03 11.95
N GLY A 102 -6.95 14.10 12.22
CA GLY A 102 -8.26 14.46 12.77
C GLY A 102 -9.22 13.31 12.89
N HIS A 103 -8.69 12.10 13.02
CA HIS A 103 -9.47 10.89 13.30
C HIS A 103 -8.69 9.97 14.24
N VAL A 104 -9.41 9.07 14.90
CA VAL A 104 -8.86 8.15 15.89
C VAL A 104 -8.96 6.72 15.37
N LEU A 105 -7.81 6.08 15.18
CA LEU A 105 -7.66 4.69 14.80
C LEU A 105 -6.62 4.03 15.71
N LEU A 106 -7.07 3.09 16.54
CA LEU A 106 -6.28 2.49 17.61
C LEU A 106 -6.43 0.97 17.57
N TYR A 107 -5.33 0.27 17.48
CA TYR A 107 -5.29 -1.19 17.38
C TYR A 107 -4.49 -1.78 18.56
N PRO A 108 -5.05 -2.69 19.35
CA PRO A 108 -4.29 -3.38 20.36
C PRO A 108 -3.19 -4.23 19.72
N THR A 109 -2.03 -4.29 20.34
CA THR A 109 -0.98 -5.25 19.96
C THR A 109 -1.07 -6.50 20.83
N TRP A 110 -0.19 -7.47 20.61
CA TRP A 110 -0.10 -8.63 21.49
C TRP A 110 0.58 -8.33 22.83
N ILE A 111 1.20 -7.14 22.97
CA ILE A 111 1.87 -6.72 24.21
C ILE A 111 0.83 -6.01 25.09
N PRO A 112 0.59 -6.48 26.32
CA PRO A 112 -0.35 -5.82 27.22
C PRO A 112 0.02 -4.35 27.46
N GLY A 113 -0.98 -3.46 27.33
CA GLY A 113 -0.81 -2.03 27.51
C GLY A 113 -0.12 -1.32 26.33
N GLU A 114 0.15 -2.00 25.21
CA GLU A 114 0.69 -1.40 23.98
C GLU A 114 -0.38 -1.29 22.90
N VAL A 115 -0.50 -0.10 22.29
CA VAL A 115 -1.44 0.18 21.21
C VAL A 115 -0.70 0.72 19.98
N CYS A 116 -1.06 0.22 18.80
CA CYS A 116 -0.64 0.77 17.53
C CYS A 116 -1.59 1.89 17.11
N VAL A 117 -1.04 3.06 16.82
CA VAL A 117 -1.75 4.29 16.50
C VAL A 117 -1.61 4.58 15.00
N ASN A 118 -2.76 4.70 14.29
CA ASN A 118 -2.83 5.03 12.86
C ASN A 118 -3.60 6.35 12.70
N MET A 119 -3.04 7.45 13.18
CA MET A 119 -3.74 8.75 13.27
C MET A 119 -3.02 9.91 12.56
N THR A 120 -1.73 9.75 12.21
CA THR A 120 -1.02 10.78 11.44
C THR A 120 -1.52 10.81 10.00
N ASN A 121 -1.52 11.99 9.38
CA ASN A 121 -2.01 12.15 8.02
C ASN A 121 -1.37 13.39 7.37
N VAL A 122 -0.81 13.25 6.17
CA VAL A 122 -0.29 14.38 5.38
C VAL A 122 -0.78 14.23 3.95
N THR A 123 -1.46 15.25 3.45
CA THR A 123 -1.94 15.40 2.07
C THR A 123 -0.93 16.15 1.20
N ASP A 124 -1.17 16.19 -0.10
CA ASP A 124 -0.35 16.88 -1.09
C ASP A 124 1.13 16.45 -1.05
N VAL A 125 1.35 15.14 -0.97
CA VAL A 125 2.65 14.47 -0.96
C VAL A 125 2.75 13.55 -2.16
N ASN A 126 3.76 13.77 -2.99
CA ASN A 126 4.17 12.80 -4.01
C ASN A 126 5.17 11.80 -3.38
N GLY A 127 4.72 10.58 -3.12
CA GLY A 127 5.57 9.51 -2.55
C GLY A 127 6.80 9.12 -3.38
N ALA A 128 6.86 9.60 -4.63
CA ALA A 128 8.01 9.42 -5.53
C ALA A 128 8.98 10.61 -5.53
N ASN A 129 8.77 11.61 -4.66
CA ASN A 129 9.62 12.79 -4.51
C ASN A 129 10.27 12.81 -3.13
N ALA A 130 11.61 12.87 -3.07
CA ALA A 130 12.37 12.81 -1.82
C ALA A 130 12.13 14.01 -0.89
N ASP A 131 11.94 15.20 -1.45
CA ASP A 131 11.69 16.42 -0.67
C ASP A 131 10.30 16.38 -0.03
N ASP A 132 9.28 15.91 -0.77
CA ASP A 132 7.93 15.68 -0.25
C ASP A 132 7.93 14.64 0.87
N MET A 133 8.69 13.55 0.69
CA MET A 133 8.83 12.52 1.71
C MET A 133 9.52 13.05 2.96
N THR A 134 10.57 13.86 2.82
CA THR A 134 11.25 14.53 3.94
C THR A 134 10.29 15.45 4.70
N LYS A 135 9.51 16.26 3.98
CA LYS A 135 8.48 17.12 4.56
C LYS A 135 7.43 16.30 5.31
N ALA A 136 6.98 15.20 4.73
CA ALA A 136 5.99 14.30 5.36
C ALA A 136 6.54 13.65 6.64
N GLU A 137 7.82 13.23 6.66
CA GLU A 137 8.50 12.71 7.86
C GLU A 137 8.50 13.75 9.01
N ILE A 138 8.82 14.99 8.71
CA ILE A 138 8.85 16.06 9.73
C ILE A 138 7.45 16.30 10.29
N ILE A 139 6.45 16.46 9.41
CA ILE A 139 5.07 16.76 9.81
C ILE A 139 4.47 15.61 10.63
N THR A 140 4.61 14.36 10.17
CA THR A 140 4.04 13.21 10.86
C THR A 140 4.67 12.98 12.24
N ARG A 141 5.97 13.26 12.40
CA ARG A 141 6.63 13.16 13.71
C ARG A 141 6.19 14.25 14.69
N GLN A 142 5.88 15.45 14.21
CA GLN A 142 5.23 16.48 15.04
C GLN A 142 3.81 16.05 15.45
N GLN A 143 3.02 15.53 14.48
CA GLN A 143 1.67 15.02 14.76
C GLN A 143 1.68 13.89 15.80
N MET A 144 2.71 13.02 15.83
CA MET A 144 2.80 11.98 16.86
C MET A 144 2.79 12.56 18.28
N CYS A 145 3.55 13.62 18.53
CA CYS A 145 3.59 14.28 19.84
C CYS A 145 2.21 14.86 20.21
N ASP A 146 1.58 15.56 19.27
CA ASP A 146 0.25 16.16 19.46
C ASP A 146 -0.81 15.07 19.71
N ILE A 147 -0.74 13.95 19.00
CA ILE A 147 -1.66 12.81 19.17
C ILE A 147 -1.48 12.14 20.56
N VAL A 148 -0.26 11.97 21.04
CA VAL A 148 -0.04 11.43 22.40
C VAL A 148 -0.65 12.35 23.45
N LEU A 149 -0.48 13.66 23.32
CA LEU A 149 -1.09 14.64 24.26
C LEU A 149 -2.62 14.62 24.16
N PHE A 150 -3.17 14.56 22.95
CA PHE A 150 -4.60 14.42 22.71
C PHE A 150 -5.17 13.16 23.38
N LEU A 151 -4.53 12.01 23.19
CA LEU A 151 -4.99 10.75 23.78
C LEU A 151 -4.97 10.80 25.30
N ARG A 152 -3.93 11.36 25.90
CA ARG A 152 -3.85 11.56 27.35
C ARG A 152 -4.99 12.41 27.89
N GLU A 153 -5.40 13.41 27.16
CA GLU A 153 -6.41 14.37 27.61
C GLU A 153 -7.84 13.87 27.38
N PHE A 154 -8.10 13.19 26.26
CA PHE A 154 -9.46 12.92 25.79
C PHE A 154 -9.85 11.43 25.80
N ALA A 155 -8.89 10.50 25.77
CA ALA A 155 -9.17 9.07 25.62
C ALA A 155 -9.04 8.35 26.98
N PRO A 156 -10.14 7.77 27.52
CA PRO A 156 -10.06 6.95 28.73
C PRO A 156 -9.09 5.78 28.56
N GLY A 157 -8.27 5.54 29.57
CA GLY A 157 -7.26 4.48 29.58
C GLY A 157 -5.90 4.88 28.97
N TYR A 158 -5.78 6.12 28.46
CA TYR A 158 -4.56 6.65 27.85
C TYR A 158 -3.88 7.75 28.65
N GLU A 159 -4.32 8.05 29.83
CA GLU A 159 -3.88 9.19 30.66
C GLU A 159 -2.36 9.17 30.91
N HIS A 160 -1.76 7.97 30.96
CA HIS A 160 -0.34 7.78 31.21
C HIS A 160 0.40 7.18 30.01
N CYS A 161 -0.21 7.17 28.82
CA CYS A 161 0.44 6.60 27.63
C CYS A 161 1.71 7.38 27.25
N TYR A 162 2.65 6.68 26.66
CA TYR A 162 3.92 7.24 26.20
C TYR A 162 4.33 6.61 24.87
N LEU A 163 5.12 7.33 24.10
CA LEU A 163 5.66 6.84 22.83
C LEU A 163 6.66 5.71 23.07
N VAL A 164 6.45 4.56 22.45
CA VAL A 164 7.38 3.41 22.45
C VAL A 164 8.29 3.48 21.25
N THR A 165 7.70 3.56 20.05
CA THR A 165 8.46 3.61 18.79
C THR A 165 7.56 4.11 17.65
N SER A 166 8.16 4.63 16.59
CA SER A 166 7.48 4.90 15.33
C SER A 166 7.88 3.88 14.27
N ALA A 167 7.10 3.82 13.18
CA ALA A 167 7.60 3.22 11.95
C ALA A 167 8.91 3.90 11.53
N GLN A 168 9.75 3.17 10.83
CA GLN A 168 11.04 3.69 10.35
C GLN A 168 10.84 4.83 9.35
N ASN A 169 9.91 4.65 8.43
CA ASN A 169 9.58 5.60 7.38
C ASN A 169 8.07 5.82 7.28
N VAL A 170 7.68 6.95 6.73
CA VAL A 170 6.29 7.24 6.35
C VAL A 170 5.79 6.19 5.34
N GLY A 171 4.60 5.68 5.60
CA GLY A 171 3.90 4.75 4.71
C GLY A 171 3.24 5.49 3.55
N VAL A 172 3.72 5.23 2.34
CA VAL A 172 3.11 5.73 1.09
C VAL A 172 1.99 4.78 0.68
N ARG A 173 0.80 5.32 0.47
CA ARG A 173 -0.35 4.54 -0.03
C ARG A 173 -0.32 4.41 -1.53
N GLU A 174 -0.06 5.52 -2.22
CA GLU A 174 -0.23 5.62 -3.66
C GLU A 174 0.75 6.64 -4.25
N PRO A 175 1.63 6.25 -5.18
CA PRO A 175 2.26 7.21 -6.09
C PRO A 175 1.97 6.89 -7.55
N ARG A 176 2.59 5.85 -8.12
CA ARG A 176 2.55 5.53 -9.55
C ARG A 176 1.68 4.32 -9.83
N HIS A 177 0.83 4.44 -10.85
CA HIS A 177 0.07 3.35 -11.45
C HIS A 177 0.69 3.04 -12.82
N PHE A 178 1.47 1.97 -12.92
CA PHE A 178 2.12 1.61 -14.17
C PHE A 178 1.11 1.01 -15.16
N LYS A 179 1.35 1.28 -16.45
CA LYS A 179 0.57 0.69 -17.53
C LYS A 179 1.09 -0.71 -17.83
N GLY A 180 0.31 -1.71 -17.45
CA GLY A 180 0.53 -3.11 -17.76
C GLY A 180 -0.19 -3.56 -19.03
N LEU A 181 0.01 -4.82 -19.42
CA LEU A 181 -0.77 -5.44 -20.50
C LEU A 181 -2.27 -5.54 -20.18
N TYR A 182 -2.63 -5.39 -18.93
CA TYR A 182 -3.99 -5.23 -18.42
C TYR A 182 -4.01 -4.25 -17.28
N THR A 183 -5.04 -3.40 -17.19
CA THR A 183 -5.27 -2.48 -16.08
C THR A 183 -6.48 -2.94 -15.28
N ILE A 184 -6.28 -3.29 -14.01
CA ILE A 184 -7.36 -3.73 -13.11
C ILE A 184 -8.29 -2.56 -12.83
N THR A 185 -9.60 -2.81 -12.98
CA THR A 185 -10.65 -1.82 -12.77
C THR A 185 -11.46 -2.12 -11.50
N PRO A 186 -12.23 -1.14 -10.99
CA PRO A 186 -13.14 -1.38 -9.87
C PRO A 186 -14.20 -2.46 -10.18
N GLU A 187 -14.63 -2.56 -11.43
CA GLU A 187 -15.62 -3.52 -11.90
C GLU A 187 -15.09 -4.96 -11.77
N ASP A 188 -13.82 -5.20 -12.09
CA ASP A 188 -13.19 -6.53 -11.90
C ASP A 188 -13.27 -7.00 -10.44
N ILE A 189 -13.11 -6.05 -9.51
CA ILE A 189 -13.14 -6.32 -8.07
C ILE A 189 -14.57 -6.53 -7.57
N VAL A 190 -15.50 -5.65 -7.97
CA VAL A 190 -16.92 -5.71 -7.58
C VAL A 190 -17.58 -6.98 -8.08
N GLU A 191 -17.27 -7.37 -9.32
CA GLU A 191 -17.84 -8.58 -9.95
C GLU A 191 -17.11 -9.86 -9.53
N ALA A 192 -16.13 -9.76 -8.60
CA ALA A 192 -15.33 -10.90 -8.12
C ALA A 192 -14.71 -11.69 -9.29
N ARG A 193 -14.15 -10.97 -10.26
CA ARG A 193 -13.71 -11.57 -11.52
C ARG A 193 -12.59 -12.58 -11.31
N VAL A 194 -12.74 -13.75 -11.93
CA VAL A 194 -11.72 -14.78 -12.04
C VAL A 194 -11.12 -14.69 -13.44
N PHE A 195 -9.83 -14.34 -13.51
CA PHE A 195 -9.10 -14.25 -14.78
C PHE A 195 -8.49 -15.60 -15.15
N ASP A 196 -8.43 -15.91 -16.45
CA ASP A 196 -7.79 -17.16 -16.92
C ASP A 196 -6.29 -17.18 -16.65
N ASP A 197 -5.65 -16.01 -16.58
CA ASP A 197 -4.23 -15.80 -16.32
C ASP A 197 -3.96 -15.35 -14.86
N TRP A 198 -4.74 -15.82 -13.91
CA TRP A 198 -4.57 -15.47 -12.50
C TRP A 198 -3.21 -15.92 -11.95
N ILE A 199 -2.64 -15.07 -11.08
CA ILE A 199 -1.43 -15.37 -10.31
C ILE A 199 -1.58 -15.09 -8.81
N ALA A 200 -2.65 -14.42 -8.42
CA ALA A 200 -3.04 -14.23 -7.02
C ALA A 200 -4.56 -14.46 -6.91
N THR A 201 -4.95 -15.25 -5.91
CA THR A 201 -6.32 -15.73 -5.74
C THR A 201 -6.90 -15.30 -4.41
N ARG A 202 -8.22 -15.45 -4.26
CA ARG A 202 -8.95 -15.19 -3.00
C ARG A 202 -8.72 -13.79 -2.43
N ASN A 203 -8.48 -12.81 -3.31
CA ASN A 203 -8.28 -11.44 -2.88
C ASN A 203 -9.62 -10.82 -2.49
N ARG A 204 -9.63 -10.15 -1.34
CA ARG A 204 -10.83 -9.55 -0.78
C ARG A 204 -10.45 -8.42 0.15
N PHE A 205 -10.89 -7.23 -0.19
CA PHE A 205 -10.76 -6.04 0.65
C PHE A 205 -11.80 -5.01 0.21
N ASN A 206 -12.01 -3.95 1.00
CA ASN A 206 -12.85 -2.82 0.62
C ASN A 206 -12.06 -1.85 -0.28
N PHE A 207 -12.74 -0.94 -0.98
CA PHE A 207 -12.07 0.23 -1.53
C PHE A 207 -11.75 1.20 -0.40
N ASP A 208 -10.48 1.22 0.01
CA ASP A 208 -9.98 2.07 1.09
C ASP A 208 -9.33 3.32 0.49
N ILE A 209 -10.19 4.22 -0.02
CA ILE A 209 -9.75 5.49 -0.60
C ILE A 209 -9.73 6.55 0.49
N HIS A 210 -8.54 7.00 0.87
CA HIS A 210 -8.38 8.11 1.79
C HIS A 210 -8.64 9.45 1.11
N ASN A 211 -9.24 10.38 1.85
CA ASN A 211 -9.52 11.72 1.35
C ASN A 211 -8.21 12.46 1.01
N VAL A 212 -8.04 12.80 -0.25
CA VAL A 212 -6.84 13.52 -0.74
C VAL A 212 -6.80 14.99 -0.32
N GLU A 213 -7.88 15.53 0.23
CA GLU A 213 -8.03 16.94 0.63
C GLU A 213 -8.12 17.13 2.14
N GLY A 214 -8.11 16.06 2.92
CA GLY A 214 -8.26 16.18 4.37
C GLY A 214 -8.23 14.84 5.11
N SER A 215 -8.76 14.85 6.33
CA SER A 215 -8.83 13.66 7.16
C SER A 215 -9.95 12.70 6.73
N GLY A 216 -9.77 11.41 7.03
CA GLY A 216 -10.77 10.38 6.82
C GLY A 216 -10.78 9.79 5.42
N LEU A 217 -11.91 9.20 5.06
CA LEU A 217 -12.12 8.54 3.78
C LEU A 217 -12.73 9.50 2.75
N ASP A 218 -12.47 9.23 1.47
CA ASP A 218 -13.12 9.95 0.38
C ASP A 218 -14.64 9.69 0.42
N LYS A 219 -15.43 10.76 0.40
CA LYS A 219 -16.90 10.69 0.47
C LYS A 219 -17.52 9.97 -0.73
N ASN A 220 -16.86 10.03 -1.90
CA ASN A 220 -17.29 9.40 -3.13
C ASN A 220 -16.63 8.03 -3.35
N GLY A 221 -15.58 7.74 -2.63
CA GLY A 221 -14.87 6.47 -2.62
C GLY A 221 -15.55 5.45 -1.74
N ALA A 222 -16.82 5.15 -2.02
CA ALA A 222 -17.64 4.30 -1.18
C ALA A 222 -16.90 3.04 -0.72
N GLN A 223 -16.73 2.91 0.59
CA GLN A 223 -16.48 1.65 1.30
C GLN A 223 -17.67 0.70 1.10
N LYS A 224 -17.90 0.26 -0.12
CA LYS A 224 -18.88 -0.79 -0.35
C LYS A 224 -18.23 -2.11 0.04
N HIS A 225 -18.80 -2.76 1.04
CA HIS A 225 -18.47 -4.13 1.36
C HIS A 225 -18.94 -5.03 0.22
N PHE A 226 -18.00 -5.53 -0.60
CA PHE A 226 -18.31 -6.47 -1.71
C PHE A 226 -18.38 -7.91 -1.23
N ARG A 227 -18.71 -8.13 0.04
CA ARG A 227 -18.67 -9.45 0.66
C ARG A 227 -19.60 -10.44 -0.01
N ASP A 228 -20.63 -9.94 -0.68
CA ASP A 228 -21.70 -10.75 -1.22
C ASP A 228 -21.37 -11.42 -2.56
N LYS A 229 -20.41 -10.87 -3.35
CA LYS A 229 -20.03 -11.43 -4.65
C LYS A 229 -18.80 -12.35 -4.64
N GLY A 230 -18.07 -12.42 -3.53
CA GLY A 230 -16.95 -13.35 -3.39
C GLY A 230 -15.56 -12.71 -3.44
N GLN A 231 -14.60 -13.46 -3.94
CA GLN A 231 -13.17 -13.13 -3.99
C GLN A 231 -12.74 -13.03 -5.46
N TYR A 232 -11.93 -12.03 -5.77
CA TYR A 232 -11.40 -11.83 -7.13
C TYR A 232 -9.95 -12.33 -7.26
N THR A 233 -9.46 -12.43 -8.49
CA THR A 233 -8.08 -12.80 -8.79
C THR A 233 -7.32 -11.63 -9.41
N ILE A 234 -5.99 -11.61 -9.27
CA ILE A 234 -5.10 -10.68 -9.97
C ILE A 234 -4.55 -11.38 -11.22
N PRO A 235 -4.74 -10.80 -12.42
CA PRO A 235 -4.20 -11.37 -13.65
C PRO A 235 -2.71 -11.10 -13.80
N TYR A 236 -1.96 -12.03 -14.35
CA TYR A 236 -0.53 -11.88 -14.64
C TYR A 236 -0.22 -10.64 -15.48
N ARG A 237 -1.06 -10.38 -16.47
CA ARG A 237 -0.93 -9.23 -17.39
C ARG A 237 -0.90 -7.88 -16.68
N ALA A 238 -1.47 -7.75 -15.49
CA ALA A 238 -1.39 -6.52 -14.69
C ALA A 238 0.00 -6.29 -14.06
N CYS A 239 0.82 -7.35 -14.01
CA CYS A 239 2.18 -7.31 -13.46
C CYS A 239 3.27 -7.18 -14.54
N VAL A 240 2.89 -7.18 -15.82
CA VAL A 240 3.80 -7.08 -16.97
C VAL A 240 3.67 -5.70 -17.59
N PRO A 241 4.71 -4.84 -17.53
CA PRO A 241 4.68 -3.53 -18.18
C PRO A 241 4.45 -3.64 -19.70
N GLU A 242 3.63 -2.74 -20.26
CA GLU A 242 3.23 -2.81 -21.67
C GLU A 242 4.42 -2.74 -22.64
N LYS A 243 5.39 -1.84 -22.39
CA LYS A 243 6.47 -1.50 -23.34
C LYS A 243 7.86 -1.95 -22.90
N ILE A 244 8.02 -2.46 -21.67
CA ILE A 244 9.34 -2.82 -21.12
C ILE A 244 9.47 -4.32 -21.01
N ASP A 245 10.54 -4.87 -21.55
CA ASP A 245 10.87 -6.28 -21.50
C ASP A 245 11.81 -6.60 -20.32
N GLY A 246 11.72 -7.83 -19.82
CA GLY A 246 12.57 -8.30 -18.71
C GLY A 246 12.17 -7.77 -17.32
N LEU A 247 11.11 -6.96 -17.24
CA LEU A 247 10.61 -6.37 -16.00
C LEU A 247 9.27 -6.98 -15.59
N LEU A 248 9.10 -7.19 -14.29
CA LEU A 248 7.83 -7.49 -13.65
C LEU A 248 7.55 -6.49 -12.53
N LEU A 249 6.30 -6.14 -12.33
CA LEU A 249 5.81 -5.29 -11.24
C LEU A 249 5.25 -6.17 -10.12
N SER A 250 5.49 -5.80 -8.86
CA SER A 250 4.99 -6.54 -7.70
C SER A 250 4.65 -5.60 -6.54
N GLY A 251 3.45 -5.76 -6.00
CA GLY A 251 2.97 -4.95 -4.89
C GLY A 251 2.03 -3.83 -5.31
N ARG A 252 2.19 -2.63 -4.74
CA ARG A 252 1.33 -1.47 -4.99
C ARG A 252 1.47 -0.89 -6.41
N ASN A 253 2.57 -1.17 -7.09
CA ASN A 253 2.94 -0.62 -8.40
C ASN A 253 2.39 -1.42 -9.60
N ILE A 254 1.62 -2.48 -9.39
CA ILE A 254 0.97 -3.20 -10.49
C ILE A 254 -0.07 -2.32 -11.19
N SER A 255 -0.45 -2.70 -12.41
CA SER A 255 -1.38 -1.92 -13.24
C SER A 255 -2.81 -1.96 -12.71
N GLY A 256 -3.34 -0.82 -12.33
CA GLY A 256 -4.72 -0.63 -11.87
C GLY A 256 -5.09 0.84 -11.81
N THR A 257 -6.39 1.14 -11.88
CA THR A 257 -6.92 2.50 -11.70
C THR A 257 -6.78 2.93 -10.24
N HIS A 258 -6.81 4.23 -9.96
CA HIS A 258 -6.77 4.81 -8.61
C HIS A 258 -7.72 4.09 -7.64
N LYS A 259 -8.97 3.84 -8.05
CA LYS A 259 -9.96 3.17 -7.21
C LYS A 259 -9.64 1.69 -7.01
N ALA A 260 -9.27 0.94 -8.04
CA ALA A 260 -8.88 -0.46 -7.92
C ALA A 260 -7.64 -0.63 -7.03
N HIS A 261 -6.65 0.26 -7.19
CA HIS A 261 -5.44 0.29 -6.40
C HIS A 261 -5.74 0.39 -4.89
N SER A 262 -6.72 1.19 -4.47
CA SER A 262 -7.10 1.33 -3.07
C SER A 262 -7.50 0.00 -2.40
N ASN A 263 -7.92 -0.97 -3.20
CA ASN A 263 -8.28 -2.31 -2.76
C ASN A 263 -7.06 -3.25 -2.71
N PHE A 264 -6.32 -3.39 -3.83
CA PHE A 264 -5.28 -4.42 -3.92
C PHE A 264 -3.93 -4.03 -3.30
N ARG A 265 -3.73 -2.76 -2.90
CA ARG A 265 -2.48 -2.26 -2.28
C ARG A 265 -2.22 -2.80 -0.87
N VAL A 266 -3.17 -3.48 -0.25
CA VAL A 266 -3.00 -3.98 1.12
C VAL A 266 -2.02 -5.13 1.19
N MET A 267 -1.27 -5.23 2.29
CA MET A 267 -0.17 -6.19 2.45
C MET A 267 -0.53 -7.64 2.10
N PRO A 268 -1.66 -8.22 2.56
CA PRO A 268 -1.98 -9.61 2.22
C PRO A 268 -2.14 -9.85 0.72
N ILE A 269 -2.73 -8.92 -0.01
CA ILE A 269 -2.89 -9.02 -1.47
C ILE A 269 -1.53 -8.82 -2.15
N CYS A 270 -0.73 -7.84 -1.71
CA CYS A 270 0.63 -7.65 -2.23
C CYS A 270 1.53 -8.86 -2.02
N MET A 271 1.44 -9.56 -0.88
CA MET A 271 2.16 -10.81 -0.63
C MET A 271 1.73 -11.92 -1.59
N ASN A 272 0.43 -12.04 -1.83
CA ASN A 272 -0.14 -13.00 -2.78
C ASN A 272 0.35 -12.73 -4.21
N VAL A 273 0.35 -11.45 -4.63
CA VAL A 273 0.94 -11.02 -5.91
C VAL A 273 2.43 -11.35 -5.97
N GLY A 274 3.18 -11.10 -4.90
CA GLY A 274 4.61 -11.39 -4.81
C GLY A 274 4.94 -12.87 -5.03
N LEU A 275 4.13 -13.78 -4.47
CA LEU A 275 4.25 -15.23 -4.70
C LEU A 275 4.05 -15.57 -6.19
N GLY A 276 3.00 -15.03 -6.80
CA GLY A 276 2.69 -15.26 -8.22
C GLY A 276 3.77 -14.72 -9.15
N VAL A 277 4.18 -13.47 -8.95
CA VAL A 277 5.23 -12.81 -9.76
C VAL A 277 6.57 -13.49 -9.61
N GLY A 278 6.97 -13.88 -8.39
CA GLY A 278 8.21 -14.62 -8.13
C GLY A 278 8.23 -15.96 -8.83
N THR A 279 7.11 -16.71 -8.81
CA THR A 279 6.96 -17.98 -9.52
C THR A 279 7.07 -17.78 -11.04
N ALA A 280 6.40 -16.75 -11.58
CA ALA A 280 6.48 -16.43 -13.02
C ALA A 280 7.88 -16.03 -13.47
N ALA A 281 8.61 -15.24 -12.66
CA ALA A 281 10.00 -14.88 -12.93
C ALA A 281 10.91 -16.13 -12.99
N ALA A 282 10.71 -17.08 -12.06
CA ALA A 282 11.46 -18.34 -12.05
C ALA A 282 11.18 -19.19 -13.30
N VAL A 283 9.93 -19.26 -13.76
CA VAL A 283 9.55 -19.92 -15.00
C VAL A 283 10.22 -19.24 -16.20
N ALA A 284 10.14 -17.90 -16.29
CA ALA A 284 10.78 -17.13 -17.36
C ALA A 284 12.29 -17.42 -17.49
N VAL A 285 12.98 -17.44 -16.35
CA VAL A 285 14.42 -17.74 -16.31
C VAL A 285 14.71 -19.19 -16.70
N LYS A 286 13.92 -20.16 -16.20
CA LYS A 286 14.11 -21.59 -16.46
C LYS A 286 13.86 -21.96 -17.92
N GLU A 287 12.82 -21.36 -18.51
CA GLU A 287 12.43 -21.62 -19.90
C GLU A 287 13.16 -20.69 -20.90
N ASN A 288 13.97 -19.75 -20.38
CA ASN A 288 14.72 -18.77 -21.16
C ASN A 288 13.81 -17.92 -22.08
N VAL A 289 12.65 -17.51 -21.56
CA VAL A 289 11.68 -16.64 -22.24
C VAL A 289 11.59 -15.27 -21.57
N LEU A 290 11.08 -14.28 -22.29
CA LEU A 290 10.73 -12.98 -21.67
C LEU A 290 9.52 -13.15 -20.72
N PRO A 291 9.43 -12.36 -19.63
CA PRO A 291 8.27 -12.39 -18.74
C PRO A 291 6.92 -12.30 -19.48
N ARG A 292 6.81 -11.46 -20.52
CA ARG A 292 5.57 -11.34 -21.31
C ARG A 292 5.16 -12.57 -22.10
N ASN A 293 6.10 -13.51 -22.31
CA ASN A 293 5.92 -14.74 -23.08
C ASN A 293 5.82 -15.99 -22.20
N VAL A 294 5.75 -15.82 -20.88
CA VAL A 294 5.59 -16.94 -19.96
C VAL A 294 4.24 -17.62 -20.17
N ASP A 295 4.25 -18.95 -20.25
CA ASP A 295 3.02 -19.73 -20.18
C ASP A 295 2.45 -19.68 -18.76
N VAL A 296 1.38 -18.91 -18.60
CA VAL A 296 0.75 -18.71 -17.28
C VAL A 296 0.15 -20.00 -16.73
N LYS A 297 -0.19 -20.97 -17.55
CA LYS A 297 -0.69 -22.29 -17.09
C LYS A 297 0.39 -23.04 -16.33
N THR A 298 1.64 -22.96 -16.79
CA THR A 298 2.81 -23.50 -16.07
C THR A 298 2.97 -22.81 -14.71
N VAL A 299 2.81 -21.49 -14.64
CA VAL A 299 2.87 -20.74 -13.37
C VAL A 299 1.75 -21.18 -12.42
N GLN A 300 0.52 -21.27 -12.91
CA GLN A 300 -0.65 -21.70 -12.13
C GLN A 300 -0.46 -23.10 -11.55
N ALA A 301 0.01 -24.06 -12.36
CA ALA A 301 0.28 -25.41 -11.89
C ALA A 301 1.34 -25.46 -10.79
N LEU A 302 2.36 -24.59 -10.83
CA LEU A 302 3.35 -24.47 -9.77
C LEU A 302 2.78 -23.82 -8.51
N LEU A 303 1.94 -22.79 -8.64
CA LEU A 303 1.26 -22.15 -7.52
C LEU A 303 0.31 -23.12 -6.81
N GLU A 304 -0.42 -23.94 -7.56
CA GLU A 304 -1.30 -24.99 -7.01
C GLU A 304 -0.52 -26.03 -6.21
N LYS A 305 0.66 -26.44 -6.70
CA LYS A 305 1.58 -27.34 -5.96
C LYS A 305 2.10 -26.70 -4.66
N GLN A 306 2.20 -25.38 -4.61
CA GLN A 306 2.55 -24.61 -3.40
C GLN A 306 1.34 -24.37 -2.47
N GLY A 307 0.17 -24.89 -2.79
CA GLY A 307 -1.02 -24.80 -1.96
C GLY A 307 -1.96 -23.62 -2.29
N VAL A 308 -1.68 -22.84 -3.33
CA VAL A 308 -2.61 -21.82 -3.81
C VAL A 308 -3.89 -22.49 -4.34
N ARG A 309 -5.05 -21.94 -4.01
CA ARG A 309 -6.36 -22.42 -4.46
C ARG A 309 -7.17 -21.25 -5.01
N LEU A 310 -7.99 -21.52 -6.04
CA LEU A 310 -9.05 -20.61 -6.50
C LEU A 310 -10.19 -20.51 -5.47
#